data_fd29f872e059899d4e0c7beb6345191c
#
_entry.id   fd29f872e059899d4e0c7beb6345191c
#
_cell.length_a   1.000
_cell.length_b   1.000
_cell.length_c   1.000
_cell.angle_alpha   90.00
_cell.angle_beta   90.00
_cell.angle_gamma   90.00
#
_symmetry.space_group_name_H-M   'P 1'
#
loop_
_entity.id
_entity.type
_entity.pdbx_description
1 polymer ?
#
loop_
_entity_poly.entity_id
_entity_poly.type
_entity_poly.pdbx_seq_one_letter_code
_entity_poly.pdbx_strand_id
1 'polypeptide(L)'
;MNNHWFDYVKSCYDLVVESEGASALILQHEVEAYVVHLMASNFERTDIGTVPIAIQMLEAVQTGRRDDYLRVADEALLIHSYPIRRQRWPTATYFQDMGTTAYGLAGHIMEDNFVPAGKILNGIFSKITKV
;
A
#
# COMPACT_ATOMS: atom_id res chain seq x y z
N MET A 1 9.95 25.38 -7.82
CA MET A 1 9.89 24.16 -7.00
C MET A 1 8.48 23.95 -6.46
N ASN A 2 8.00 22.76 -6.56
CA ASN A 2 6.65 22.44 -6.13
C ASN A 2 6.64 22.07 -4.65
N ASN A 3 6.08 22.93 -3.81
CA ASN A 3 5.98 22.69 -2.37
C ASN A 3 4.85 21.72 -2.00
N HIS A 4 3.99 21.38 -2.96
CA HIS A 4 2.86 20.46 -2.69
C HIS A 4 3.32 19.09 -2.25
N TRP A 5 4.46 18.63 -2.74
CA TRP A 5 4.99 17.33 -2.35
C TRP A 5 5.24 17.25 -0.83
N PHE A 6 5.87 18.27 -0.28
CA PHE A 6 6.11 18.31 1.16
C PHE A 6 4.81 18.34 1.95
N ASP A 7 3.83 19.09 1.46
CA ASP A 7 2.53 19.18 2.11
C ASP A 7 1.83 17.81 2.10
N TYR A 8 1.89 17.09 0.99
CA TYR A 8 1.33 15.75 0.89
C TYR A 8 2.03 14.79 1.85
N VAL A 9 3.35 14.80 1.86
CA VAL A 9 4.14 13.91 2.72
C VAL A 9 3.82 14.19 4.19
N LYS A 10 3.78 15.46 4.56
CA LYS A 10 3.47 15.85 5.95
C LYS A 10 2.07 15.41 6.34
N SER A 11 1.10 15.64 5.46
CA SER A 11 -0.29 15.24 5.71
C SER A 11 -0.41 13.73 5.84
N CYS A 12 0.26 12.98 4.99
CA CYS A 12 0.26 11.52 5.06
C CYS A 12 0.94 11.04 6.33
N TYR A 13 2.04 11.66 6.72
CA TYR A 13 2.71 11.30 7.96
C TYR A 13 1.79 11.50 9.17
N ASP A 14 1.10 12.63 9.23
CA ASP A 14 0.17 12.92 10.33
C ASP A 14 -0.95 11.88 10.38
N LEU A 15 -1.46 11.48 9.22
CA LEU A 15 -2.50 10.44 9.15
C LEU A 15 -1.99 9.08 9.63
N VAL A 16 -0.77 8.72 9.25
CA VAL A 16 -0.16 7.45 9.67
C VAL A 16 0.03 7.44 11.18
N VAL A 17 0.58 8.51 11.74
CA VAL A 17 0.80 8.62 13.19
C VAL A 17 -0.51 8.54 13.94
N GLU A 18 -1.55 9.21 13.45
CA GLU A 18 -2.87 9.16 14.07
C GLU A 18 -3.45 7.75 14.03
N SER A 19 -3.29 7.06 12.90
CA SER A 19 -3.77 5.69 12.75
C SER A 19 -3.01 4.72 13.66
N GLU A 20 -1.70 4.91 13.80
CA GLU A 20 -0.90 4.12 14.72
C GLU A 20 -1.41 4.27 16.16
N GLY A 21 -1.68 5.51 16.57
CA GLY A 21 -2.21 5.77 17.91
C GLY A 21 -3.57 5.15 18.13
N ALA A 22 -4.47 5.27 17.15
CA ALA A 22 -5.82 4.74 17.28
C ALA A 22 -5.86 3.21 17.32
N SER A 23 -4.96 2.55 16.63
CA SER A 23 -4.92 1.08 16.57
C SER A 23 -3.96 0.45 17.56
N ALA A 24 -3.20 1.26 18.29
CA ALA A 24 -2.14 0.81 19.20
C ALA A 24 -1.11 -0.07 18.49
N LEU A 25 -0.86 0.23 17.21
CA LEU A 25 0.08 -0.51 16.38
C LEU A 25 1.09 0.48 15.82
N ILE A 26 2.35 0.34 16.24
CA ILE A 26 3.41 1.27 15.84
C ILE A 26 4.34 0.55 14.86
N LEU A 27 4.48 1.14 13.67
CA LEU A 27 5.35 0.61 12.64
C LEU A 27 6.81 0.99 12.93
N GLN A 28 7.74 0.14 12.50
CA GLN A 28 9.15 0.50 12.51
C GLN A 28 9.37 1.71 11.60
N HIS A 29 10.39 2.51 11.90
CA HIS A 29 10.65 3.75 11.16
C HIS A 29 10.72 3.57 9.67
N GLU A 30 11.41 2.54 9.21
CA GLU A 30 11.56 2.28 7.77
C GLU A 30 10.25 1.91 7.11
N VAL A 31 9.43 1.13 7.80
CA VAL A 31 8.11 0.74 7.32
C VAL A 31 7.18 1.94 7.32
N GLU A 32 7.21 2.72 8.38
CA GLU A 32 6.40 3.94 8.48
C GLU A 32 6.72 4.90 7.35
N ALA A 33 8.02 5.14 7.11
CA ALA A 33 8.45 6.01 6.02
C ALA A 33 7.99 5.50 4.65
N TYR A 34 8.06 4.19 4.45
CA TYR A 34 7.61 3.58 3.21
C TYR A 34 6.11 3.77 3.00
N VAL A 35 5.32 3.55 4.04
CA VAL A 35 3.86 3.71 3.97
C VAL A 35 3.48 5.16 3.68
N VAL A 36 4.15 6.11 4.36
CA VAL A 36 3.93 7.54 4.11
C VAL A 36 4.23 7.89 2.66
N HIS A 37 5.36 7.43 2.15
CA HIS A 37 5.76 7.69 0.78
C HIS A 37 4.80 7.05 -0.22
N LEU A 38 4.37 5.84 0.06
CA LEU A 38 3.40 5.13 -0.78
C LEU A 38 2.10 5.91 -0.90
N MET A 39 1.58 6.40 0.22
CA MET A 39 0.37 7.22 0.23
C MET A 39 0.56 8.50 -0.57
N ALA A 40 1.65 9.22 -0.31
CA ALA A 40 1.91 10.51 -0.98
C ALA A 40 2.07 10.32 -2.48
N SER A 41 2.75 9.25 -2.90
CA SER A 41 2.99 8.96 -4.32
C SER A 41 1.72 8.59 -5.07
N ASN A 42 0.71 8.10 -4.36
CA ASN A 42 -0.54 7.64 -4.98
C ASN A 42 -1.73 8.54 -4.63
N PHE A 43 -1.46 9.71 -4.07
CA PHE A 43 -2.50 10.61 -3.57
C PHE A 43 -3.55 10.97 -4.61
N GLU A 44 -3.12 11.23 -5.84
CA GLU A 44 -4.02 11.66 -6.90
C GLU A 44 -4.38 10.55 -7.90
N ARG A 45 -3.95 9.33 -7.65
CA ARG A 45 -4.25 8.23 -8.56
C ARG A 45 -5.71 7.81 -8.50
N THR A 46 -6.30 7.63 -9.67
CA THR A 46 -7.68 7.14 -9.81
C THR A 46 -7.77 5.79 -10.48
N ASP A 47 -6.63 5.26 -10.93
CA ASP A 47 -6.58 4.02 -11.73
C ASP A 47 -6.16 2.79 -10.92
N ILE A 48 -6.11 2.91 -9.60
CA ILE A 48 -5.71 1.79 -8.74
C ILE A 48 -6.73 0.65 -8.89
N GLY A 49 -6.23 -0.54 -9.19
CA GLY A 49 -7.06 -1.72 -9.33
C GLY A 49 -7.70 -1.91 -10.70
N THR A 50 -7.40 -1.04 -11.69
CA THR A 50 -7.96 -1.17 -13.03
C THR A 50 -7.33 -2.32 -13.82
N VAL A 51 -6.05 -2.63 -13.55
CA VAL A 51 -5.38 -3.77 -14.16
C VAL A 51 -5.31 -4.88 -13.13
N PRO A 52 -5.76 -6.10 -13.46
CA PRO A 52 -5.70 -7.21 -12.50
C PRO A 52 -4.28 -7.46 -12.00
N ILE A 53 -4.15 -7.72 -10.70
CA ILE A 53 -2.84 -7.95 -10.08
C ILE A 53 -2.12 -9.15 -10.71
N ALA A 54 -2.87 -10.20 -11.09
CA ALA A 54 -2.26 -11.36 -11.73
C ALA A 54 -1.58 -10.99 -13.05
N ILE A 55 -2.16 -10.08 -13.83
CA ILE A 55 -1.56 -9.61 -15.08
C ILE A 55 -0.30 -8.82 -14.78
N GLN A 56 -0.36 -7.92 -13.80
CA GLN A 56 0.81 -7.14 -13.41
C GLN A 56 1.93 -8.05 -12.91
N MET A 57 1.59 -9.09 -12.14
CA MET A 57 2.59 -10.04 -11.64
C MET A 57 3.25 -10.82 -12.77
N LEU A 58 2.48 -11.25 -13.76
CA LEU A 58 3.04 -11.92 -14.94
C LEU A 58 4.05 -11.02 -15.65
N GLU A 59 3.72 -9.76 -15.83
CA GLU A 59 4.62 -8.81 -16.47
C GLU A 59 5.89 -8.62 -15.66
N ALA A 60 5.76 -8.51 -14.34
CA ALA A 60 6.91 -8.36 -13.45
C ALA A 60 7.83 -9.56 -13.51
N VAL A 61 7.25 -10.77 -13.55
CA VAL A 61 8.04 -12.00 -13.66
C VAL A 61 8.81 -12.03 -14.99
N GLN A 62 8.19 -11.56 -16.06
CA GLN A 62 8.85 -11.52 -17.37
C GLN A 62 10.05 -10.58 -17.40
N THR A 63 9.95 -9.43 -16.73
CA THR A 63 11.07 -8.47 -16.68
C THR A 63 12.11 -8.86 -15.65
N GLY A 64 11.71 -9.51 -14.57
CA GLY A 64 12.59 -9.86 -13.45
C GLY A 64 13.11 -8.66 -12.70
N ARG A 65 12.54 -7.47 -12.90
CA ARG A 65 13.03 -6.25 -12.27
C ARG A 65 12.43 -6.05 -10.89
N ARG A 66 13.28 -5.63 -9.97
CA ARG A 66 12.87 -5.34 -8.61
C ARG A 66 11.76 -4.28 -8.56
N ASP A 67 11.90 -3.21 -9.33
CA ASP A 67 10.93 -2.12 -9.35
C ASP A 67 9.55 -2.57 -9.84
N ASP A 68 9.51 -3.50 -10.77
CA ASP A 68 8.24 -4.02 -11.27
C ASP A 68 7.54 -4.86 -10.22
N TYR A 69 8.28 -5.67 -9.45
CA TYR A 69 7.71 -6.40 -8.32
C TYR A 69 7.20 -5.44 -7.24
N LEU A 70 7.94 -4.37 -6.96
CA LEU A 70 7.50 -3.37 -5.97
C LEU A 70 6.22 -2.69 -6.41
N ARG A 71 6.09 -2.40 -7.69
CA ARG A 71 4.86 -1.78 -8.22
C ARG A 71 3.65 -2.68 -8.01
N VAL A 72 3.79 -3.97 -8.31
CA VAL A 72 2.72 -4.94 -8.10
C VAL A 72 2.36 -5.03 -6.63
N ALA A 73 3.37 -5.12 -5.77
CA ALA A 73 3.18 -5.25 -4.33
C ALA A 73 2.50 -4.01 -3.74
N ASP A 74 2.93 -2.83 -4.16
CA ASP A 74 2.34 -1.57 -3.70
C ASP A 74 0.87 -1.49 -4.08
N GLU A 75 0.54 -1.86 -5.30
CA GLU A 75 -0.84 -1.85 -5.76
C GLU A 75 -1.69 -2.85 -4.97
N ALA A 76 -1.15 -4.04 -4.74
CA ALA A 76 -1.86 -5.05 -3.95
C ALA A 76 -2.13 -4.56 -2.53
N LEU A 77 -1.16 -3.87 -1.92
CA LEU A 77 -1.33 -3.31 -0.58
C LEU A 77 -2.42 -2.24 -0.56
N LEU A 78 -2.41 -1.35 -1.54
CA LEU A 78 -3.41 -0.29 -1.63
C LEU A 78 -4.82 -0.86 -1.80
N ILE A 79 -4.98 -1.83 -2.71
CA ILE A 79 -6.28 -2.46 -2.94
C ILE A 79 -6.74 -3.20 -1.69
N HIS A 80 -5.85 -3.99 -1.10
CA HIS A 80 -6.14 -4.77 0.11
C HIS A 80 -6.62 -3.88 1.25
N SER A 81 -6.05 -2.69 1.37
CA SER A 81 -6.30 -1.79 2.48
C SER A 81 -7.53 -0.90 2.26
N TYR A 82 -8.04 -0.81 1.05
CA TYR A 82 -9.11 0.11 0.70
C TYR A 82 -10.47 -0.53 0.96
N PRO A 83 -11.24 -0.07 1.96
CA PRO A 83 -12.43 -0.80 2.40
C PRO A 83 -13.55 -0.86 1.35
N ILE A 84 -13.69 0.19 0.52
CA ILE A 84 -14.77 0.25 -0.47
C ILE A 84 -14.54 -0.70 -1.62
N ARG A 85 -13.27 -0.99 -1.94
CA ARG A 85 -12.91 -1.85 -3.08
C ARG A 85 -12.90 -3.31 -2.72
N ARG A 86 -13.24 -3.65 -1.49
CA ARG A 86 -13.28 -5.04 -1.06
C ARG A 86 -14.38 -5.74 -1.83
N GLN A 87 -13.99 -6.75 -2.59
CA GLN A 87 -14.90 -7.51 -3.44
C GLN A 87 -15.01 -8.94 -2.94
N ARG A 88 -16.06 -9.64 -3.38
CA ARG A 88 -16.18 -11.06 -3.07
C ARG A 88 -15.04 -11.85 -3.67
N TRP A 89 -14.59 -11.45 -4.85
CA TRP A 89 -13.55 -12.11 -5.58
C TRP A 89 -12.79 -11.08 -6.42
N PRO A 90 -11.47 -11.03 -6.33
CA PRO A 90 -10.64 -11.84 -5.42
C PRO A 90 -10.78 -11.38 -3.97
N THR A 91 -10.45 -12.28 -3.03
CA THR A 91 -10.57 -12.01 -1.60
C THR A 91 -9.41 -11.13 -1.09
N ALA A 92 -9.57 -10.62 0.14
CA ALA A 92 -8.49 -9.88 0.81
C ALA A 92 -7.22 -10.72 0.95
N THR A 93 -7.37 -12.02 1.22
CA THR A 93 -6.23 -12.94 1.33
C THR A 93 -5.46 -13.03 0.02
N TYR A 94 -6.16 -13.01 -1.11
CA TYR A 94 -5.50 -13.03 -2.41
C TYR A 94 -4.54 -11.85 -2.58
N PHE A 95 -4.99 -10.64 -2.27
CA PHE A 95 -4.13 -9.46 -2.40
C PHE A 95 -2.98 -9.49 -1.40
N GLN A 96 -3.23 -9.98 -0.20
CA GLN A 96 -2.17 -10.14 0.80
C GLN A 96 -1.09 -11.12 0.31
N ASP A 97 -1.51 -12.26 -0.23
CA ASP A 97 -0.57 -13.27 -0.72
C ASP A 97 0.24 -12.75 -1.91
N MET A 98 -0.42 -12.10 -2.86
CA MET A 98 0.24 -11.55 -4.03
C MET A 98 1.21 -10.43 -3.65
N GLY A 99 0.77 -9.54 -2.79
CA GLY A 99 1.61 -8.41 -2.35
C GLY A 99 2.82 -8.87 -1.55
N THR A 100 2.61 -9.78 -0.61
CA THR A 100 3.69 -10.35 0.20
C THR A 100 4.71 -11.08 -0.68
N THR A 101 4.22 -11.87 -1.63
CA THR A 101 5.09 -12.59 -2.57
C THR A 101 5.91 -11.61 -3.41
N ALA A 102 5.27 -10.57 -3.93
CA ALA A 102 5.96 -9.59 -4.76
C ALA A 102 7.01 -8.80 -3.96
N TYR A 103 6.70 -8.40 -2.73
CA TYR A 103 7.69 -7.76 -1.87
C TYR A 103 8.86 -8.72 -1.58
N GLY A 104 8.56 -10.00 -1.36
CA GLY A 104 9.60 -11.00 -1.12
C GLY A 104 10.51 -11.17 -2.32
N LEU A 105 9.95 -11.22 -3.52
CA LEU A 105 10.76 -11.33 -4.74
C LEU A 105 11.62 -10.09 -4.96
N ALA A 106 11.17 -8.94 -4.46
CA ALA A 106 11.95 -7.71 -4.50
C ALA A 106 12.98 -7.62 -3.37
N GLY A 107 12.97 -8.58 -2.43
CA GLY A 107 13.86 -8.52 -1.26
C GLY A 107 13.59 -7.31 -0.37
N HIS A 108 12.33 -6.98 -0.15
CA HIS A 108 11.95 -5.76 0.53
C HIS A 108 11.41 -6.05 1.93
N ILE A 109 11.68 -5.12 2.86
CA ILE A 109 11.26 -5.23 4.25
C ILE A 109 9.73 -5.37 4.39
N MET A 110 8.98 -4.89 3.42
CA MET A 110 7.53 -4.96 3.43
C MET A 110 6.98 -6.38 3.34
N GLU A 111 7.80 -7.35 2.95
CA GLU A 111 7.38 -8.75 2.93
C GLU A 111 6.81 -9.17 4.29
N ASP A 112 7.50 -8.80 5.37
CA ASP A 112 7.11 -9.16 6.73
C ASP A 112 6.23 -8.10 7.40
N ASN A 113 5.92 -7.02 6.69
CA ASN A 113 5.20 -5.89 7.27
C ASN A 113 3.92 -5.56 6.52
N PHE A 114 3.52 -6.41 5.58
CA PHE A 114 2.32 -6.17 4.77
C PHE A 114 1.07 -6.03 5.64
N VAL A 115 0.88 -6.94 6.58
CA VAL A 115 -0.33 -6.95 7.41
C VAL A 115 -0.39 -5.75 8.34
N PRO A 116 0.65 -5.43 9.13
CA PRO A 116 0.58 -4.23 9.98
C PRO A 116 0.44 -2.95 9.16
N ALA A 117 1.15 -2.81 8.04
CA ALA A 117 1.00 -1.65 7.17
C ALA A 117 -0.41 -1.56 6.61
N GLY A 118 -0.99 -2.69 6.22
CA GLY A 118 -2.35 -2.73 5.73
C GLY A 118 -3.38 -2.29 6.76
N LYS A 119 -3.17 -2.64 8.03
CA LYS A 119 -4.06 -2.20 9.10
C LYS A 119 -4.01 -0.69 9.29
N ILE A 120 -2.82 -0.11 9.25
CA ILE A 120 -2.66 1.33 9.37
C ILE A 120 -3.35 2.05 8.20
N LEU A 121 -3.10 1.59 6.98
CA LEU A 121 -3.73 2.18 5.79
C LEU A 121 -5.25 2.01 5.80
N ASN A 122 -5.74 0.85 6.20
CA ASN A 122 -7.18 0.61 6.29
C ASN A 122 -7.84 1.55 7.28
N GLY A 123 -7.20 1.81 8.41
CA GLY A 123 -7.69 2.77 9.39
C GLY A 123 -7.80 4.16 8.80
N ILE A 124 -6.83 4.59 8.01
CA ILE A 124 -6.85 5.89 7.35
C ILE A 124 -7.95 5.96 6.30
N PHE A 125 -7.98 4.96 5.40
CA PHE A 125 -8.94 4.94 4.30
C PHE A 125 -10.38 4.83 4.80
N SER A 126 -10.60 4.13 5.89
CA SER A 126 -11.93 4.00 6.48
C SER A 126 -12.47 5.35 6.96
N LYS A 127 -11.59 6.22 7.48
CA LYS A 127 -11.98 7.56 7.89
C LYS A 127 -12.30 8.45 6.70
N ILE A 128 -11.46 8.37 5.66
CA ILE A 128 -11.60 9.22 4.48
C ILE A 128 -12.86 8.86 3.69
N THR A 129 -13.16 7.57 3.60
CA THR A 129 -14.28 7.07 2.80
C THR A 129 -15.58 6.93 3.59
N LYS A 130 -15.56 7.30 4.84
CA LYS A 130 -16.75 7.24 5.69
C LYS A 130 -17.75 8.29 5.24
N VAL A 131 -18.94 7.85 4.96
CA VAL A 131 -20.04 8.73 4.53
C VAL A 131 -21.10 8.79 5.60
#